data_50c5004ed799e5ce81e0c8685787d986
#
_entry.id   50c5004ed799e5ce81e0c8685787d986
#
_cell.length_a   1.000
_cell.length_b   1.000
_cell.length_c   1.000
_cell.angle_alpha   90.00
_cell.angle_beta   90.00
_cell.angle_gamma   90.00
#
_symmetry.space_group_name_H-M   'P 1'
#
loop_
_entity.id
_entity.type
_entity.pdbx_description
1 polymer ?
#
loop_
_entity_poly.entity_id
_entity_poly.type
_entity_poly.pdbx_seq_one_letter_code
_entity_poly.pdbx_strand_id
1 'polypeptide(L)'
;MDYMLYNEVTKELEVLLEHNMILEAIKYLFTHIINEAKLYRKLFETTGQNSFEQVMIEQFTSFFKEHLKIFDTDQIPSNPMLSPLIICKYLVMGLTVAIKGYLNSPEITNIDVDQAVEAYYFLVSHSIFELTKEDFRPNQNEHHLLFSSWRL
;
A
#
# COMPACT_ATOMS: atom_id res chain seq x y z
N MET A 1 5.60 -14.86 -11.96
CA MET A 1 6.14 -14.91 -10.57
C MET A 1 6.46 -16.36 -10.24
N ASP A 2 7.61 -16.58 -9.63
CA ASP A 2 7.99 -17.92 -9.20
C ASP A 2 7.01 -18.39 -8.11
N TYR A 3 6.41 -19.55 -8.33
CA TYR A 3 5.41 -20.12 -7.43
C TYR A 3 5.97 -20.40 -6.04
N MET A 4 7.21 -20.91 -5.97
CA MET A 4 7.86 -21.19 -4.69
C MET A 4 8.13 -19.91 -3.88
N LEU A 5 8.61 -18.88 -4.57
CA LEU A 5 8.87 -17.58 -3.95
C LEU A 5 7.57 -16.97 -3.39
N TYR A 6 6.51 -17.03 -4.17
CA TYR A 6 5.20 -16.56 -3.74
C TYR A 6 4.71 -17.30 -2.49
N ASN A 7 4.85 -18.62 -2.46
CA ASN A 7 4.40 -19.42 -1.32
C ASN A 7 5.18 -19.12 -0.04
N GLU A 8 6.48 -18.94 -0.13
CA GLU A 8 7.31 -18.60 1.04
C GLU A 8 6.92 -17.25 1.62
N VAL A 9 6.77 -16.26 0.76
CA VAL A 9 6.39 -14.90 1.16
C VAL A 9 5.01 -14.89 1.79
N THR A 10 4.04 -15.56 1.18
CA THR A 10 2.66 -15.54 1.65
C THR A 10 2.47 -16.25 2.98
N LYS A 11 3.23 -17.29 3.27
CA LYS A 11 3.16 -17.98 4.57
C LYS A 11 3.52 -17.03 5.73
N GLU A 12 4.61 -16.31 5.58
CA GLU A 12 5.06 -15.39 6.61
C GLU A 12 4.09 -14.20 6.74
N LEU A 13 3.64 -13.67 5.60
CA LEU A 13 2.68 -12.58 5.59
C LEU A 13 1.36 -12.97 6.23
N GLU A 14 0.88 -14.18 5.98
CA GLU A 14 -0.37 -14.68 6.55
C GLU A 14 -0.34 -14.58 8.08
N VAL A 15 0.73 -15.08 8.69
CA VAL A 15 0.90 -15.03 10.14
C VAL A 15 0.89 -13.59 10.66
N LEU A 16 1.64 -12.71 10.01
CA LEU A 16 1.73 -11.31 10.43
C LEU A 16 0.40 -10.57 10.28
N LEU A 17 -0.29 -10.78 9.16
CA LEU A 17 -1.55 -10.10 8.90
C LEU A 17 -2.68 -10.60 9.80
N GLU A 18 -2.72 -11.87 10.12
CA GLU A 18 -3.74 -12.42 11.00
C GLU A 18 -3.61 -11.94 12.44
N HIS A 19 -2.41 -11.47 12.83
CA HIS A 19 -2.17 -10.81 14.10
C HIS A 19 -2.21 -9.29 13.98
N ASN A 20 -2.68 -8.74 12.87
CA ASN A 20 -2.74 -7.30 12.57
C ASN A 20 -1.40 -6.59 12.69
N MET A 21 -0.32 -7.29 12.44
CA MET A 21 1.04 -6.73 12.44
C MET A 21 1.38 -6.17 11.05
N ILE A 22 0.67 -5.12 10.65
CA ILE A 22 0.72 -4.58 9.29
C ILE A 22 2.09 -4.02 8.96
N LEU A 23 2.67 -3.22 9.85
CA LEU A 23 3.99 -2.63 9.61
C LEU A 23 5.09 -3.69 9.52
N GLU A 24 5.00 -4.73 10.34
CA GLU A 24 5.93 -5.85 10.29
C GLU A 24 5.79 -6.61 8.97
N ALA A 25 4.57 -6.79 8.49
CA ALA A 25 4.32 -7.41 7.19
C ALA A 25 4.91 -6.59 6.04
N ILE A 26 4.74 -5.27 6.07
CA ILE A 26 5.31 -4.36 5.09
C ILE A 26 6.83 -4.40 5.13
N LYS A 27 7.40 -4.38 6.32
CA LYS A 27 8.86 -4.49 6.50
C LYS A 27 9.39 -5.81 5.94
N TYR A 28 8.69 -6.90 6.18
CA TYR A 28 9.04 -8.20 5.64
C TYR A 28 9.07 -8.17 4.10
N LEU A 29 8.06 -7.58 3.48
CA LEU A 29 8.00 -7.44 2.02
C LEU A 29 9.14 -6.60 1.47
N PHE A 30 9.40 -5.44 2.07
CA PHE A 30 10.50 -4.59 1.65
C PHE A 30 11.85 -5.31 1.77
N THR A 31 12.08 -5.99 2.89
CA THR A 31 13.32 -6.73 3.14
C THR A 31 13.51 -7.83 2.11
N HIS A 32 12.46 -8.60 1.85
CA HIS A 32 12.52 -9.67 0.88
C HIS A 32 12.83 -9.15 -0.52
N ILE A 33 12.14 -8.10 -0.95
CA ILE A 33 12.31 -7.53 -2.28
C ILE A 33 13.69 -6.90 -2.45
N ILE A 34 14.19 -6.22 -1.43
CA ILE A 34 15.52 -5.61 -1.49
C ILE A 34 16.62 -6.66 -1.51
N ASN A 35 16.46 -7.75 -0.77
CA ASN A 35 17.42 -8.85 -0.82
C ASN A 35 17.50 -9.52 -2.19
N GLU A 36 16.44 -9.44 -2.96
CA GLU A 36 16.32 -9.97 -4.33
C GLU A 36 16.14 -8.83 -5.35
N ALA A 37 16.77 -7.70 -5.10
CA ALA A 37 16.53 -6.48 -5.87
C ALA A 37 16.74 -6.65 -7.38
N LYS A 38 17.79 -7.38 -7.75
CA LYS A 38 18.12 -7.61 -9.17
C LYS A 38 16.99 -8.35 -9.88
N LEU A 39 16.43 -9.38 -9.22
CA LEU A 39 15.31 -10.14 -9.75
C LEU A 39 14.07 -9.27 -9.89
N TYR A 40 13.72 -8.53 -8.83
CA TYR A 40 12.50 -7.73 -8.84
C TYR A 40 12.57 -6.55 -9.80
N ARG A 41 13.73 -5.94 -9.99
CA ARG A 41 13.88 -4.91 -11.03
C ARG A 41 13.54 -5.45 -12.41
N LYS A 42 14.02 -6.66 -12.74
CA LYS A 42 13.68 -7.30 -14.01
C LYS A 42 12.21 -7.63 -14.12
N LEU A 43 11.61 -8.12 -13.05
CA LEU A 43 10.18 -8.45 -13.06
C LEU A 43 9.30 -7.21 -13.28
N PHE A 44 9.66 -6.09 -12.65
CA PHE A 44 8.92 -4.85 -12.83
C PHE A 44 9.12 -4.20 -14.21
N GLU A 45 10.11 -4.60 -14.97
CA GLU A 45 10.29 -4.14 -16.35
C GLU A 45 9.28 -4.75 -17.32
N THR A 46 8.63 -5.85 -16.95
CA THR A 46 7.62 -6.47 -17.82
C THR A 46 6.39 -5.56 -17.92
N THR A 47 5.83 -5.47 -19.12
CA THR A 47 4.69 -4.62 -19.40
C THR A 47 3.54 -5.42 -20.02
N GLY A 48 2.36 -4.83 -20.07
CA GLY A 48 1.19 -5.42 -20.69
C GLY A 48 0.19 -5.99 -19.67
N GLN A 49 -0.83 -6.67 -20.18
CA GLN A 49 -1.97 -7.14 -19.39
C GLN A 49 -1.61 -8.13 -18.29
N ASN A 50 -0.58 -8.94 -18.51
CA ASN A 50 -0.11 -9.92 -17.55
C ASN A 50 1.25 -9.55 -16.99
N SER A 51 1.53 -8.24 -16.85
CA SER A 51 2.76 -7.79 -16.25
C SER A 51 2.88 -8.29 -14.81
N PHE A 52 4.11 -8.46 -14.34
CA PHE A 52 4.37 -8.84 -12.95
C PHE A 52 3.70 -7.88 -11.97
N GLU A 53 3.80 -6.58 -12.25
CA GLU A 53 3.20 -5.55 -11.39
C GLU A 53 1.68 -5.74 -11.25
N GLN A 54 0.99 -5.95 -12.37
CA GLN A 54 -0.45 -6.13 -12.35
C GLN A 54 -0.86 -7.40 -11.60
N VAL A 55 -0.19 -8.50 -11.88
CA VAL A 55 -0.44 -9.78 -11.19
C VAL A 55 -0.18 -9.64 -9.69
N MET A 56 0.90 -8.98 -9.33
CA MET A 56 1.26 -8.74 -7.93
C MET A 56 0.20 -7.91 -7.22
N ILE A 57 -0.26 -6.82 -7.85
CA ILE A 57 -1.30 -5.96 -7.26
C ILE A 57 -2.57 -6.78 -7.01
N GLU A 58 -3.02 -7.54 -8.00
CA GLU A 58 -4.24 -8.33 -7.87
C GLU A 58 -4.13 -9.40 -6.79
N GLN A 59 -3.04 -10.13 -6.77
CA GLN A 59 -2.84 -11.23 -5.81
C GLN A 59 -2.68 -10.70 -4.38
N PHE A 60 -1.88 -9.66 -4.18
CA PHE A 60 -1.71 -9.09 -2.85
C PHE A 60 -2.95 -8.36 -2.36
N THR A 61 -3.72 -7.75 -3.25
CA THR A 61 -5.00 -7.14 -2.86
C THR A 61 -5.94 -8.20 -2.29
N SER A 62 -6.10 -9.31 -2.99
CA SER A 62 -6.95 -10.42 -2.52
C SER A 62 -6.41 -11.03 -1.24
N PHE A 63 -5.10 -11.18 -1.14
CA PHE A 63 -4.44 -11.74 0.03
C PHE A 63 -4.63 -10.85 1.27
N PHE A 64 -4.40 -9.56 1.13
CA PHE A 64 -4.63 -8.63 2.24
C PHE A 64 -6.10 -8.58 2.65
N LYS A 65 -7.01 -8.59 1.69
CA LYS A 65 -8.44 -8.63 2.01
C LYS A 65 -8.82 -9.87 2.80
N GLU A 66 -8.27 -11.02 2.44
CA GLU A 66 -8.58 -12.29 3.09
C GLU A 66 -8.01 -12.38 4.51
N HIS A 67 -6.77 -11.93 4.71
CA HIS A 67 -6.04 -12.18 5.95
C HIS A 67 -6.01 -11.02 6.93
N LEU A 68 -6.17 -9.77 6.46
CA LEU A 68 -6.29 -8.64 7.37
C LEU A 68 -7.62 -8.72 8.10
N LYS A 69 -7.56 -8.74 9.41
CA LYS A 69 -8.75 -8.62 10.24
C LYS A 69 -9.13 -7.16 10.36
N ILE A 70 -9.55 -6.62 9.24
CA ILE A 70 -10.11 -5.31 9.18
C ILE A 70 -11.54 -5.50 9.66
N PHE A 71 -12.15 -4.68 10.27
CA PHE A 71 -12.24 -3.27 10.26
C PHE A 71 -13.28 -2.95 11.31
N ASP A 72 -13.10 -1.91 11.99
CA ASP A 72 -14.26 -1.27 12.57
C ASP A 72 -15.07 -0.69 11.41
N THR A 73 -15.98 -1.49 10.86
CA THR A 73 -16.80 -1.09 9.71
C THR A 73 -17.67 0.12 10.01
N ASP A 74 -17.91 0.40 11.30
CA ASP A 74 -18.68 1.56 11.71
C ASP A 74 -17.98 2.88 11.40
N GLN A 75 -16.65 2.86 11.26
CA GLN A 75 -15.87 4.05 10.90
C GLN A 75 -15.81 4.29 9.41
N ILE A 76 -16.19 3.32 8.60
CA ILE A 76 -16.15 3.44 7.15
C ILE A 76 -17.52 3.90 6.64
N PRO A 77 -17.57 5.04 5.94
CA PRO A 77 -18.85 5.49 5.36
C PRO A 77 -19.43 4.44 4.42
N SER A 78 -20.76 4.39 4.38
CA SER A 78 -21.48 3.50 3.47
C SER A 78 -21.38 4.04 2.05
N ASN A 79 -20.34 3.62 1.35
CA ASN A 79 -20.04 4.05 -0.01
C ASN A 79 -19.44 2.86 -0.77
N PRO A 80 -19.97 2.48 -1.95
CA PRO A 80 -19.47 1.35 -2.72
C PRO A 80 -17.97 1.45 -3.07
N MET A 81 -17.44 2.67 -3.17
CA MET A 81 -16.02 2.89 -3.44
C MET A 81 -15.13 2.67 -2.21
N LEU A 82 -15.72 2.41 -1.07
CA LEU A 82 -15.00 2.13 0.18
C LEU A 82 -15.18 0.68 0.64
N SER A 83 -15.39 -0.23 -0.32
CA SER A 83 -15.43 -1.66 0.00
C SER A 83 -14.07 -2.14 0.52
N PRO A 84 -14.03 -3.20 1.34
CA PRO A 84 -12.76 -3.76 1.81
C PRO A 84 -11.79 -4.09 0.69
N LEU A 85 -12.28 -4.58 -0.45
CA LEU A 85 -11.44 -4.87 -1.61
C LEU A 85 -10.77 -3.62 -2.15
N ILE A 86 -11.53 -2.53 -2.31
CA ILE A 86 -11.00 -1.28 -2.85
C ILE A 86 -10.00 -0.66 -1.87
N ILE A 87 -10.30 -0.69 -0.57
CA ILE A 87 -9.39 -0.18 0.45
C ILE A 87 -8.06 -0.94 0.41
N CYS A 88 -8.10 -2.27 0.34
CA CYS A 88 -6.90 -3.08 0.22
C CYS A 88 -6.14 -2.82 -1.07
N LYS A 89 -6.86 -2.57 -2.17
CA LYS A 89 -6.22 -2.25 -3.44
C LYS A 89 -5.45 -0.93 -3.37
N TYR A 90 -6.00 0.09 -2.76
CA TYR A 90 -5.27 1.34 -2.54
C TYR A 90 -4.01 1.14 -1.71
N LEU A 91 -4.11 0.34 -0.65
CA LEU A 91 -2.94 0.00 0.16
C LEU A 91 -1.85 -0.67 -0.67
N VAL A 92 -2.22 -1.67 -1.46
CA VAL A 92 -1.27 -2.45 -2.27
C VAL A 92 -0.69 -1.61 -3.41
N MET A 93 -1.49 -0.77 -4.05
CA MET A 93 -1.00 0.11 -5.11
C MET A 93 0.01 1.13 -4.59
N GLY A 94 -0.28 1.74 -3.44
CA GLY A 94 0.67 2.64 -2.79
C GLY A 94 1.96 1.94 -2.39
N LEU A 95 1.85 0.73 -1.86
CA LEU A 95 3.00 -0.09 -1.51
C LEU A 95 3.84 -0.43 -2.74
N THR A 96 3.20 -0.74 -3.86
CA THR A 96 3.88 -1.04 -5.12
C THR A 96 4.68 0.17 -5.62
N VAL A 97 4.09 1.36 -5.57
CA VAL A 97 4.78 2.60 -5.93
C VAL A 97 6.01 2.81 -5.04
N ALA A 98 5.86 2.61 -3.74
CA ALA A 98 6.97 2.76 -2.79
C ALA A 98 8.09 1.75 -3.05
N ILE A 99 7.74 0.50 -3.32
CA ILE A 99 8.72 -0.55 -3.62
C ILE A 99 9.48 -0.24 -4.91
N LYS A 100 8.78 0.14 -5.96
CA LYS A 100 9.41 0.50 -7.24
C LYS A 100 10.32 1.70 -7.09
N GLY A 101 9.90 2.70 -6.34
CA GLY A 101 10.73 3.87 -6.04
C GLY A 101 12.00 3.47 -5.31
N TYR A 102 11.87 2.61 -4.30
CA TYR A 102 13.02 2.13 -3.54
C TYR A 102 14.00 1.34 -4.41
N LEU A 103 13.49 0.50 -5.31
CA LEU A 103 14.33 -0.31 -6.21
C LEU A 103 15.06 0.52 -7.26
N ASN A 104 14.44 1.58 -7.78
CA ASN A 104 14.88 2.25 -8.99
C ASN A 104 15.53 3.61 -8.78
N SER A 105 15.42 4.18 -7.59
CA SER A 105 16.00 5.50 -7.32
C SER A 105 17.33 5.38 -6.59
N PRO A 106 18.46 5.82 -7.20
CA PRO A 106 19.74 5.79 -6.52
C PRO A 106 19.79 6.61 -5.24
N GLU A 107 19.01 7.67 -5.17
CA GLU A 107 18.91 8.51 -3.97
C GLU A 107 18.20 7.78 -2.84
N ILE A 108 17.19 7.00 -3.16
CA ILE A 108 16.38 6.26 -2.18
C ILE A 108 17.07 4.97 -1.74
N THR A 109 17.85 4.32 -2.61
CA THR A 109 18.52 3.06 -2.26
C THR A 109 19.59 3.23 -1.18
N ASN A 110 19.96 4.46 -0.83
CA ASN A 110 20.89 4.71 0.29
C ASN A 110 20.20 4.69 1.66
N ILE A 111 18.87 4.66 1.72
CA ILE A 111 18.14 4.52 2.97
C ILE A 111 17.99 3.05 3.34
N ASP A 112 17.88 2.76 4.62
CA ASP A 112 17.64 1.39 5.05
C ASP A 112 16.15 1.01 4.95
N VAL A 113 15.86 -0.27 5.18
CA VAL A 113 14.48 -0.77 5.09
C VAL A 113 13.57 -0.10 6.11
N ASP A 114 14.05 0.16 7.32
CA ASP A 114 13.25 0.81 8.34
C ASP A 114 12.83 2.23 7.92
N GLN A 115 13.75 2.98 7.32
CA GLN A 115 13.43 4.31 6.78
C GLN A 115 12.42 4.22 5.64
N ALA A 116 12.52 3.22 4.78
CA ALA A 116 11.56 3.01 3.69
C ALA A 116 10.15 2.71 4.24
N VAL A 117 10.07 1.86 5.24
CA VAL A 117 8.80 1.53 5.90
C VAL A 117 8.21 2.73 6.62
N GLU A 118 9.03 3.50 7.31
CA GLU A 118 8.60 4.74 7.97
C GLU A 118 8.04 5.75 6.99
N ALA A 119 8.69 5.91 5.84
CA ALA A 119 8.22 6.82 4.80
C ALA A 119 6.88 6.37 4.24
N TYR A 120 6.73 5.08 3.98
CA TYR A 120 5.46 4.53 3.53
C TYR A 120 4.36 4.74 4.58
N TYR A 121 4.65 4.42 5.83
CA TYR A 121 3.70 4.62 6.93
C TYR A 121 3.26 6.08 7.04
N PHE A 122 4.20 7.00 6.94
CA PHE A 122 3.89 8.43 6.98
C PHE A 122 2.91 8.79 5.85
N LEU A 123 3.18 8.33 4.63
CA LEU A 123 2.34 8.66 3.48
C LEU A 123 0.94 8.09 3.58
N VAL A 124 0.78 6.88 4.11
CA VAL A 124 -0.56 6.27 4.24
C VAL A 124 -1.33 6.77 5.44
N SER A 125 -0.65 7.31 6.45
CA SER A 125 -1.27 7.82 7.67
C SER A 125 -1.56 9.32 7.62
N HIS A 126 -1.09 10.03 6.59
CA HIS A 126 -1.31 11.47 6.43
C HIS A 126 -1.92 11.76 5.07
N SER A 127 -2.99 12.55 5.04
CA SER A 127 -3.60 12.94 3.79
C SER A 127 -2.82 14.06 3.11
N ILE A 128 -3.00 14.20 1.81
CA ILE A 128 -2.44 15.34 1.07
C ILE A 128 -2.95 16.67 1.64
N PHE A 129 -4.16 16.69 2.16
CA PHE A 129 -4.75 17.89 2.77
C PHE A 129 -4.03 18.26 4.06
N GLU A 130 -3.52 17.30 4.82
CA GLU A 130 -2.71 17.57 6.01
C GLU A 130 -1.31 18.05 5.65
N LEU A 131 -0.78 17.59 4.52
CA LEU A 131 0.57 17.92 4.08
C LEU A 131 0.64 19.23 3.31
N THR A 132 -0.50 19.74 2.85
CA THR A 132 -0.56 21.04 2.21
C THR A 132 -0.72 22.15 3.26
N LYS A 133 -0.33 23.36 2.88
CA LYS A 133 -0.36 24.49 3.81
C LYS A 133 -1.77 24.77 4.30
N GLU A 134 -1.86 25.10 5.57
CA GLU A 134 -3.08 25.32 6.33
C GLU A 134 -3.95 26.46 5.87
N ASP A 135 -3.38 27.39 5.11
CA ASP A 135 -4.07 28.58 4.63
C ASP A 135 -5.33 28.26 3.83
N PHE A 136 -5.46 27.01 3.36
CA PHE A 136 -6.60 26.54 2.60
C PHE A 136 -7.45 25.53 3.36
N ARG A 137 -7.17 25.31 4.66
CA ARG A 137 -8.06 24.45 5.44
C ARG A 137 -9.36 25.21 5.69
N PRO A 138 -10.47 24.75 5.10
CA PRO A 138 -11.76 25.34 5.42
C PRO A 138 -12.05 25.10 6.90
N ASN A 139 -12.79 26.05 7.54
CA ASN A 139 -13.34 25.75 8.84
C ASN A 139 -14.37 24.62 8.71
N GLN A 140 -14.84 24.06 9.82
CA GLN A 140 -15.74 22.89 9.77
C GLN A 140 -16.99 23.14 8.91
N ASN A 141 -17.51 24.34 8.93
CA ASN A 141 -18.69 24.69 8.13
C ASN A 141 -18.36 24.74 6.64
N GLU A 142 -17.23 25.34 6.27
CA GLU A 142 -16.76 25.39 4.89
C GLU A 142 -16.44 24.00 4.38
N HIS A 143 -15.82 23.17 5.20
CA HIS A 143 -15.51 21.79 4.86
C HIS A 143 -16.79 21.00 4.57
N HIS A 144 -17.79 21.18 5.40
CA HIS A 144 -19.09 20.54 5.19
C HIS A 144 -19.75 20.99 3.87
N LEU A 145 -19.69 22.28 3.58
CA LEU A 145 -20.21 22.83 2.32
C LEU A 145 -19.48 22.28 1.09
N LEU A 146 -18.16 22.15 1.17
CA LEU A 146 -17.38 21.55 0.08
C LEU A 146 -17.79 20.11 -0.20
N PHE A 147 -17.93 19.31 0.84
CA PHE A 147 -18.38 17.93 0.66
C PHE A 147 -19.79 17.85 0.14
N SER A 148 -20.68 18.76 0.56
CA SER A 148 -22.05 18.82 0.06
C SER A 148 -22.09 19.14 -1.43
N SER A 149 -21.23 20.02 -1.93
CA SER A 149 -21.18 20.37 -3.35
C SER A 149 -20.59 19.26 -4.21
N TRP A 150 -19.81 18.35 -3.65
CA TRP A 150 -19.24 17.21 -4.35
C TRP A 150 -20.16 16.00 -4.41
N ARG A 151 -21.27 16.02 -3.71
CA ARG A 151 -22.28 14.96 -3.70
C ARG A 151 -23.35 15.17 -4.75
N LEU A 152 -22.94 15.44 -5.93
CA LEU A 152 -23.92 15.55 -7.02
C LEU A 152 -24.34 14.18 -7.52
#